data_79fb54ef2930eec1627f1b1729adc688
#
_entry.id   79fb54ef2930eec1627f1b1729adc688
#
_cell.length_a   1.000
_cell.length_b   1.000
_cell.length_c   1.000
_cell.angle_alpha   90.00
_cell.angle_beta   90.00
_cell.angle_gamma   90.00
#
_symmetry.space_group_name_H-M   'P 1'
#
loop_
_entity.id
_entity.type
_entity.pdbx_description
1 polymer ?
#
loop_
_entity_poly.entity_id
_entity_poly.type
_entity_poly.pdbx_seq_one_letter_code
_entity_poly.pdbx_strand_id
1 'polypeptide(L)'
;MSWIVEIGDEFKLELLALNQNVRVEILALARLLQQFGPNLGRPRVDTLNGSRHANMKELRFSAANGEWRVAFAFDTKRKAVLLVAGDKSGVSEKRFYRELIGNADDRFDRHLTRIKKEGK
;
A
#
# COMPACT_ATOMS: atom_id res chain seq x y z
N MET A 1 9.88 16.06 11.15
CA MET A 1 10.66 14.90 10.65
C MET A 1 9.82 14.15 9.63
N SER A 2 10.36 13.86 8.47
CA SER A 2 9.60 13.17 7.43
C SER A 2 9.92 11.68 7.41
N TRP A 3 8.96 10.92 6.88
CA TRP A 3 9.08 9.49 6.70
C TRP A 3 9.44 9.19 5.25
N ILE A 4 10.11 8.07 5.01
CA ILE A 4 10.42 7.65 3.63
C ILE A 4 9.28 6.77 3.15
N VAL A 5 8.78 7.05 1.93
CA VAL A 5 7.79 6.21 1.26
C VAL A 5 8.46 5.62 0.03
N GLU A 6 8.38 4.31 -0.09
CA GLU A 6 9.00 3.57 -1.18
C GLU A 6 7.94 2.84 -1.99
N ILE A 7 8.08 2.85 -3.30
CA ILE A 7 7.22 2.04 -4.17
C ILE A 7 7.83 0.65 -4.23
N GLY A 8 7.10 -0.37 -3.81
CA GLY A 8 7.59 -1.74 -3.85
C GLY A 8 7.97 -2.17 -5.25
N ASP A 9 8.95 -3.06 -5.37
CA ASP A 9 9.50 -3.45 -6.68
C ASP A 9 8.43 -3.97 -7.63
N GLU A 10 7.53 -4.81 -7.15
CA GLU A 10 6.47 -5.38 -7.98
C GLU A 10 5.40 -4.34 -8.35
N PHE A 11 5.26 -3.28 -7.55
CA PHE A 11 4.24 -2.27 -7.76
C PHE A 11 4.65 -1.19 -8.77
N LYS A 12 5.93 -1.02 -9.04
CA LYS A 12 6.44 0.09 -9.88
C LYS A 12 5.79 0.12 -11.26
N LEU A 13 5.81 -1.01 -11.97
CA LEU A 13 5.23 -1.08 -13.31
C LEU A 13 3.71 -1.03 -13.26
N GLU A 14 3.11 -1.64 -12.25
CA GLU A 14 1.66 -1.60 -12.09
C GLU A 14 1.17 -0.17 -11.87
N LEU A 15 1.88 0.58 -11.04
CA LEU A 15 1.54 1.99 -10.77
C LEU A 15 1.57 2.81 -12.06
N LEU A 16 2.60 2.63 -12.89
CA LEU A 16 2.71 3.35 -14.16
C LEU A 16 1.57 3.02 -15.12
N ALA A 17 1.02 1.82 -15.04
CA ALA A 17 -0.08 1.38 -15.92
C ALA A 17 -1.46 1.84 -15.44
N LEU A 18 -1.58 2.38 -14.23
CA LEU A 18 -2.86 2.84 -13.70
C LEU A 18 -3.33 4.12 -14.40
N ASN A 19 -4.64 4.35 -14.36
CA ASN A 19 -5.25 5.59 -14.81
C ASN A 19 -4.56 6.78 -14.15
N GLN A 20 -4.34 7.86 -14.91
CA GLN A 20 -3.65 9.05 -14.42
C GLN A 20 -4.29 9.61 -13.14
N ASN A 21 -5.63 9.65 -13.09
CA ASN A 21 -6.32 10.18 -11.91
C ASN A 21 -6.05 9.33 -10.67
N VAL A 22 -5.94 8.01 -10.84
CA VAL A 22 -5.61 7.10 -9.75
C VAL A 22 -4.17 7.32 -9.29
N ARG A 23 -3.23 7.44 -10.24
CA ARG A 23 -1.81 7.71 -9.89
C ARG A 23 -1.66 9.00 -9.11
N VAL A 24 -2.33 10.06 -9.54
CA VAL A 24 -2.25 11.36 -8.88
C VAL A 24 -2.69 11.25 -7.42
N GLU A 25 -3.80 10.52 -7.16
CA GLU A 25 -4.29 10.34 -5.80
C GLU A 25 -3.31 9.50 -4.96
N ILE A 26 -2.73 8.45 -5.54
CA ILE A 26 -1.75 7.64 -4.82
C ILE A 26 -0.55 8.49 -4.41
N LEU A 27 -0.04 9.30 -5.33
CA LEU A 27 1.12 10.15 -5.03
C LEU A 27 0.79 11.22 -4.00
N ALA A 28 -0.41 11.77 -4.03
CA ALA A 28 -0.86 12.73 -3.02
C ALA A 28 -0.90 12.09 -1.63
N LEU A 29 -1.45 10.87 -1.53
CA LEU A 29 -1.49 10.14 -0.27
C LEU A 29 -0.10 9.73 0.20
N ALA A 30 0.80 9.39 -0.74
CA ALA A 30 2.19 9.08 -0.40
C ALA A 30 2.86 10.30 0.25
N ARG A 31 2.57 11.51 -0.21
CA ARG A 31 3.10 12.73 0.42
C ARG A 31 2.58 12.91 1.84
N LEU A 32 1.30 12.59 2.07
CA LEU A 32 0.74 12.63 3.43
C LEU A 32 1.42 11.59 4.33
N LEU A 33 1.72 10.40 3.79
CA LEU A 33 2.47 9.40 4.54
C LEU A 33 3.86 9.89 4.88
N GLN A 34 4.53 10.61 3.98
CA GLN A 34 5.84 11.19 4.26
C GLN A 34 5.78 12.17 5.43
N GLN A 35 4.69 12.92 5.51
CA GLN A 35 4.53 13.95 6.54
C GLN A 35 4.12 13.36 7.89
N PHE A 36 3.15 12.45 7.89
CA PHE A 36 2.52 11.96 9.12
C PHE A 36 2.94 10.56 9.53
N GLY A 37 3.48 9.76 8.60
CA GLY A 37 3.91 8.40 8.90
C GLY A 37 2.81 7.54 9.49
N PRO A 38 3.11 6.77 10.55
CA PRO A 38 2.12 5.90 11.18
C PRO A 38 0.94 6.64 11.82
N ASN A 39 1.05 7.96 12.00
CA ASN A 39 -0.03 8.77 12.57
C ASN A 39 -1.13 9.08 11.54
N LEU A 40 -0.89 8.85 10.25
CA LEU A 40 -1.91 9.03 9.25
C LEU A 40 -2.97 7.94 9.43
N GLY A 41 -4.20 8.35 9.70
CA GLY A 41 -5.30 7.44 10.00
C GLY A 41 -6.54 7.72 9.16
N ARG A 42 -7.68 7.26 9.65
CA ARG A 42 -8.96 7.43 8.96
C ARG A 42 -9.23 8.89 8.65
N PRO A 43 -9.89 9.16 7.54
CA PRO A 43 -10.48 8.21 6.58
C PRO A 43 -9.49 7.69 5.54
N ARG A 44 -8.28 8.23 5.48
CA ARG A 44 -7.32 7.94 4.40
C ARG A 44 -6.56 6.63 4.58
N VAL A 45 -6.40 6.19 5.82
CA VAL A 45 -5.67 4.95 6.16
C VAL A 45 -6.46 4.13 7.15
N ASP A 46 -6.47 2.82 6.94
CA ASP A 46 -7.05 1.87 7.89
C ASP A 46 -6.17 0.63 7.94
N THR A 47 -6.35 -0.19 8.97
CA THR A 47 -5.63 -1.45 9.12
C THR A 47 -6.27 -2.53 8.27
N LEU A 48 -5.46 -3.35 7.60
CA LEU A 48 -5.93 -4.52 6.87
C LEU A 48 -5.95 -5.72 7.81
N ASN A 49 -7.16 -6.07 8.27
CA ASN A 49 -7.36 -7.24 9.11
C ASN A 49 -7.23 -8.51 8.26
N GLY A 50 -6.61 -9.54 8.81
CA GLY A 50 -6.44 -10.80 8.08
C GLY A 50 -5.08 -10.96 7.41
N SER A 51 -4.23 -9.94 7.45
CA SER A 51 -2.85 -10.05 6.97
C SER A 51 -2.01 -10.87 7.95
N ARG A 52 -0.98 -11.56 7.41
CA ARG A 52 0.05 -12.20 8.24
C ARG A 52 0.88 -11.15 9.00
N HIS A 53 0.86 -9.91 8.53
CA HIS A 53 1.61 -8.81 9.13
C HIS A 53 0.65 -7.91 9.89
N ALA A 54 0.83 -7.80 11.20
CA ALA A 54 -0.07 -7.06 12.09
C ALA A 54 -0.20 -5.59 11.69
N ASN A 55 0.82 -5.03 11.07
CA ASN A 55 0.87 -3.61 10.70
C ASN A 55 0.57 -3.36 9.21
N MET A 56 0.01 -4.35 8.51
CA MET A 56 -0.42 -4.13 7.12
C MET A 56 -1.59 -3.17 7.11
N LYS A 57 -1.51 -2.15 6.27
CA LYS A 57 -2.49 -1.06 6.19
C LYS A 57 -2.92 -0.82 4.76
N GLU A 58 -3.97 -0.03 4.60
CA GLU A 58 -4.43 0.38 3.28
C GLU A 58 -4.60 1.88 3.21
N LEU A 59 -4.19 2.46 2.08
CA LEU A 59 -4.61 3.80 1.67
C LEU A 59 -5.98 3.68 1.01
N ARG A 60 -6.86 4.65 1.25
CA ARG A 60 -8.25 4.62 0.79
C ARG A 60 -8.59 5.90 0.06
N PHE A 61 -9.12 5.78 -1.15
CA PHE A 61 -9.55 6.95 -1.92
C PHE A 61 -10.50 6.52 -3.04
N SER A 62 -11.21 7.51 -3.59
CA SER A 62 -12.07 7.32 -4.77
C SER A 62 -11.48 8.10 -5.94
N ALA A 63 -11.42 7.48 -7.10
CA ALA A 63 -10.93 8.11 -8.31
C ALA A 63 -11.40 7.32 -9.54
N ALA A 64 -11.59 8.01 -10.67
CA ALA A 64 -11.96 7.37 -11.93
C ALA A 64 -13.15 6.43 -11.79
N ASN A 65 -14.16 6.83 -11.03
CA ASN A 65 -15.39 6.07 -10.75
C ASN A 65 -15.13 4.76 -9.98
N GLY A 66 -13.98 4.61 -9.35
CA GLY A 66 -13.65 3.43 -8.56
C GLY A 66 -13.43 3.75 -7.10
N GLU A 67 -13.42 2.69 -6.30
CA GLU A 67 -13.10 2.73 -4.87
C GLU A 67 -11.77 2.02 -4.68
N TRP A 68 -10.71 2.80 -4.55
CA TRP A 68 -9.34 2.29 -4.60
C TRP A 68 -8.76 2.03 -3.22
N ARG A 69 -7.97 0.98 -3.15
CA ARG A 69 -7.22 0.61 -1.94
C ARG A 69 -5.78 0.29 -2.35
N VAL A 70 -4.83 0.82 -1.59
CA VAL A 70 -3.40 0.51 -1.82
C VAL A 70 -2.86 -0.07 -0.52
N ALA A 71 -2.46 -1.33 -0.56
CA ALA A 71 -1.87 -1.98 0.60
C ALA A 71 -0.44 -1.51 0.80
N PHE A 72 -0.09 -1.22 2.05
CA PHE A 72 1.27 -0.80 2.40
C PHE A 72 1.60 -1.24 3.83
N ALA A 73 2.88 -1.28 4.14
CA ALA A 73 3.35 -1.56 5.50
C ALA A 73 4.66 -0.83 5.75
N PHE A 74 4.94 -0.54 7.02
CA PHE A 74 6.24 0.01 7.41
C PHE A 74 7.22 -1.14 7.64
N ASP A 75 8.37 -1.07 7.01
CA ASP A 75 9.39 -2.11 7.14
C ASP A 75 10.31 -1.87 8.35
N THR A 76 11.29 -2.77 8.53
CA THR A 76 12.22 -2.68 9.66
C THR A 76 13.15 -1.48 9.60
N LYS A 77 13.22 -0.82 8.44
CA LYS A 77 13.99 0.41 8.25
C LYS A 77 13.10 1.65 8.34
N ARG A 78 11.86 1.48 8.81
CA ARG A 78 10.89 2.56 9.02
C ARG A 78 10.47 3.25 7.73
N LYS A 79 10.49 2.52 6.61
CA LYS A 79 9.98 3.01 5.35
C LYS A 79 8.58 2.48 5.13
N ALA A 80 7.69 3.32 4.62
CA ALA A 80 6.36 2.89 4.19
C ALA A 80 6.49 2.34 2.77
N VAL A 81 6.23 1.05 2.59
CA VAL A 81 6.38 0.38 1.30
C VAL A 81 5.00 0.17 0.69
N LEU A 82 4.73 0.80 -0.45
CA LEU A 82 3.47 0.62 -1.19
C LEU A 82 3.59 -0.67 -2.01
N LEU A 83 2.63 -1.59 -1.85
CA LEU A 83 2.78 -2.96 -2.29
C LEU A 83 1.90 -3.35 -3.47
N VAL A 84 0.63 -2.97 -3.44
CA VAL A 84 -0.34 -3.36 -4.48
C VAL A 84 -1.57 -2.47 -4.38
N ALA A 85 -2.18 -2.17 -5.52
CA ALA A 85 -3.41 -1.39 -5.58
C ALA A 85 -4.52 -2.22 -6.20
N GLY A 86 -5.76 -1.92 -5.83
CA GLY A 86 -6.93 -2.53 -6.45
C GLY A 86 -8.14 -1.64 -6.33
N ASP A 87 -9.05 -1.80 -7.29
CA ASP A 87 -10.36 -1.14 -7.29
C ASP A 87 -11.38 -2.16 -6.76
N LYS A 88 -12.01 -1.84 -5.62
CA LYS A 88 -12.96 -2.78 -5.03
C LYS A 88 -14.37 -2.64 -5.57
N SER A 89 -14.64 -1.65 -6.41
CA SER A 89 -15.97 -1.48 -6.97
C SER A 89 -16.33 -2.64 -7.92
N GLY A 90 -17.57 -3.10 -7.84
CA GLY A 90 -18.06 -4.19 -8.70
C GLY A 90 -17.60 -5.59 -8.31
N VAL A 91 -16.93 -5.76 -7.17
CA VAL A 91 -16.43 -7.04 -6.68
C VAL A 91 -16.94 -7.25 -5.26
N SER A 92 -17.17 -8.50 -4.85
CA SER A 92 -17.51 -8.76 -3.45
C SER A 92 -16.36 -8.32 -2.57
N GLU A 93 -16.69 -7.66 -1.46
CA GLU A 93 -15.67 -7.12 -0.56
C GLU A 93 -14.77 -8.21 -0.01
N LYS A 94 -15.36 -9.35 0.36
CA LYS A 94 -14.62 -10.49 0.89
C LYS A 94 -13.57 -11.00 -0.10
N ARG A 95 -13.97 -11.18 -1.37
CA ARG A 95 -13.07 -11.64 -2.41
C ARG A 95 -11.98 -10.61 -2.69
N PHE A 96 -12.37 -9.33 -2.77
CA PHE A 96 -11.43 -8.25 -3.03
C PHE A 96 -10.31 -8.24 -1.99
N TYR A 97 -10.67 -8.24 -0.71
CA TYR A 97 -9.66 -8.14 0.35
C TYR A 97 -8.83 -9.41 0.47
N ARG A 98 -9.40 -10.57 0.21
CA ARG A 98 -8.62 -11.81 0.21
C ARG A 98 -7.49 -11.73 -0.82
N GLU A 99 -7.78 -11.25 -2.02
CA GLU A 99 -6.78 -11.12 -3.08
C GLU A 99 -5.78 -10.02 -2.78
N LEU A 100 -6.27 -8.87 -2.35
CA LEU A 100 -5.40 -7.73 -2.03
C LEU A 100 -4.41 -8.09 -0.92
N ILE A 101 -4.91 -8.64 0.16
CA ILE A 101 -4.08 -9.01 1.33
C ILE A 101 -3.10 -10.12 0.95
N GLY A 102 -3.54 -11.13 0.20
CA GLY A 102 -2.66 -12.20 -0.24
C GLY A 102 -1.48 -11.68 -1.05
N ASN A 103 -1.74 -10.81 -2.02
CA ASN A 103 -0.68 -10.20 -2.82
C ASN A 103 0.23 -9.30 -1.98
N ALA A 104 -0.37 -8.51 -1.10
CA ALA A 104 0.40 -7.61 -0.23
C ALA A 104 1.34 -8.39 0.68
N ASP A 105 0.83 -9.45 1.32
CA ASP A 105 1.62 -10.28 2.23
C ASP A 105 2.81 -10.91 1.51
N ASP A 106 2.58 -11.50 0.33
CA ASP A 106 3.63 -12.15 -0.44
C ASP A 106 4.72 -11.14 -0.87
N ARG A 107 4.28 -9.97 -1.32
CA ARG A 107 5.21 -8.93 -1.76
C ARG A 107 6.00 -8.35 -0.59
N PHE A 108 5.35 -8.18 0.56
CA PHE A 108 6.04 -7.68 1.74
C PHE A 108 7.04 -8.70 2.28
N ASP A 109 6.69 -9.99 2.26
CA ASP A 109 7.63 -11.06 2.64
C ASP A 109 8.89 -10.99 1.78
N ARG A 110 8.73 -10.83 0.45
CA ARG A 110 9.87 -10.70 -0.45
C ARG A 110 10.68 -9.43 -0.18
N HIS A 111 9.99 -8.33 0.11
CA HIS A 111 10.67 -7.08 0.45
C HIS A 111 11.52 -7.24 1.72
N LEU A 112 10.95 -7.83 2.76
CA LEU A 112 11.68 -8.05 4.02
C LEU A 112 12.91 -8.96 3.81
N THR A 113 12.78 -9.97 2.97
CA THR A 113 13.90 -10.84 2.62
C THR A 113 15.01 -10.06 1.91
N ARG A 114 14.64 -9.20 0.95
CA ARG A 114 15.61 -8.39 0.21
C ARG A 114 16.39 -7.45 1.12
N ILE A 115 15.68 -6.70 1.99
CA ILE A 115 16.36 -5.73 2.86
C ILE A 115 17.20 -6.42 3.92
N LYS A 116 16.83 -7.61 4.36
CA LYS A 116 17.63 -8.40 5.30
C LYS A 116 18.98 -8.79 4.67
N LYS A 117 18.97 -9.17 3.39
CA LYS A 117 20.20 -9.50 2.67
C LYS A 117 21.07 -8.26 2.46
N GLU A 118 20.45 -7.10 2.15
CA GLU A 118 21.18 -5.87 1.93
C GLU A 118 21.79 -5.32 3.22
N GLY A 119 21.19 -5.63 4.34
CA GLY A 119 21.62 -5.12 5.64
C GLY A 119 22.85 -5.77 6.23
N LYS A 120 23.51 -6.64 5.49
CA LYS A 120 24.74 -7.29 5.96
C LYS A 120 25.97 -6.50 5.66
#